data_46f7e3fd34bb1fde0060b9474788341f
#
_entry.id   46f7e3fd34bb1fde0060b9474788341f
#
_cell.length_a   1.000
_cell.length_b   1.000
_cell.length_c   1.000
_cell.angle_alpha   90.00
_cell.angle_beta   90.00
_cell.angle_gamma   90.00
#
_symmetry.space_group_name_H-M   'P 1'
#
loop_
_entity.id
_entity.type
_entity.pdbx_description
1 polymer ?
#
loop_
_entity_poly.entity_id
_entity_poly.type
_entity_poly.pdbx_seq_one_letter_code
_entity_poly.pdbx_strand_id
1 'polypeptide(L)'
;MDLDYSPADDAFRADIRAWLEANLPHALRAKVLDHKRLNRDDYASWHRILGQRGWSAPAWPVEYGGPGWDATQRHIWDEECARIGAPTVLPFGVSMVAPVLMKYGSDAQKRRYLPRILDGSDWWCQGYSEPGSGSDLASLRTRAERHGDHYVVNGQKTWTTLGQHADMMFCLVRTDPAAKKQEGISFLLIDMKTPGITVRPIITLDEDHEVNEVFFEDVKVPIENLVGDENRGWTYAKYLLGHERTGIARVGNSKRELAFLKRVALDQRKNGKPLLADPVFAAKVAALEVELMALEVTVLRVVSRETSGKGPGPEASMLKIKGTEVQQMLTELMFEAIGPLAAPFDVPFLEGAREHSVAGDDDAAPLAAYYFNFRKTSIYGGSNEIQKNIIAQMILGL
;
A
#
# COMPACT_ATOMS: atom_id res chain seq x y z
N MET A 1 -6.55 23.02 -18.96
CA MET A 1 -5.79 22.31 -17.91
C MET A 1 -4.41 22.11 -18.50
N ASP A 2 -3.42 22.72 -17.92
CA ASP A 2 -2.04 22.51 -18.29
C ASP A 2 -1.56 21.25 -17.56
N LEU A 3 -1.01 20.29 -18.28
CA LEU A 3 -0.46 19.04 -17.75
C LEU A 3 1.07 19.02 -17.84
N ASP A 4 1.66 20.09 -18.37
CA ASP A 4 3.10 20.20 -18.48
C ASP A 4 3.71 20.60 -17.12
N TYR A 5 4.88 20.06 -16.84
CA TYR A 5 5.64 20.43 -15.65
C TYR A 5 6.29 21.81 -15.83
N SER A 6 6.32 22.59 -14.77
CA SER A 6 7.07 23.85 -14.76
C SER A 6 8.58 23.60 -14.75
N PRO A 7 9.41 24.59 -15.15
CA PRO A 7 10.86 24.48 -15.00
C PRO A 7 11.32 24.18 -13.57
N ALA A 8 10.55 24.62 -12.55
CA ALA A 8 10.84 24.31 -11.16
C ALA A 8 10.54 22.83 -10.83
N ASP A 9 9.48 22.26 -11.40
CA ASP A 9 9.16 20.84 -11.24
C ASP A 9 10.21 19.95 -11.94
N ASP A 10 10.70 20.37 -13.11
CA ASP A 10 11.77 19.66 -13.81
C ASP A 10 13.08 19.70 -13.04
N ALA A 11 13.43 20.83 -12.43
CA ALA A 11 14.59 20.94 -11.54
C ALA A 11 14.45 20.05 -10.31
N PHE A 12 13.26 20.07 -9.67
CA PHE A 12 12.95 19.19 -8.54
C PHE A 12 13.07 17.71 -8.92
N ARG A 13 12.55 17.32 -10.09
CA ARG A 13 12.68 15.95 -10.62
C ARG A 13 14.15 15.54 -10.79
N ALA A 14 14.96 16.44 -11.33
CA ALA A 14 16.40 16.18 -11.51
C ALA A 14 17.12 15.96 -10.17
N ASP A 15 16.82 16.78 -9.16
CA ASP A 15 17.38 16.66 -7.81
C ASP A 15 16.95 15.35 -7.13
N ILE A 16 15.68 15.00 -7.19
CA ILE A 16 15.15 13.74 -6.65
C ILE A 16 15.83 12.54 -7.32
N ARG A 17 15.95 12.57 -8.64
CA ARG A 17 16.61 11.51 -9.42
C ARG A 17 18.05 11.31 -9.01
N ALA A 18 18.83 12.38 -8.96
CA ALA A 18 20.23 12.33 -8.56
C ALA A 18 20.38 11.80 -7.13
N TRP A 19 19.52 12.22 -6.22
CA TRP A 19 19.57 11.74 -4.85
C TRP A 19 19.22 10.25 -4.74
N LEU A 20 18.17 9.78 -5.42
CA LEU A 20 17.77 8.37 -5.44
C LEU A 20 18.90 7.49 -6.01
N GLU A 21 19.53 7.92 -7.09
CA GLU A 21 20.65 7.20 -7.72
C GLU A 21 21.86 7.08 -6.78
N ALA A 22 22.10 8.09 -5.95
CA ALA A 22 23.23 8.11 -5.01
C ALA A 22 22.95 7.34 -3.70
N ASN A 23 21.68 7.20 -3.28
CA ASN A 23 21.34 6.73 -1.93
C ASN A 23 20.56 5.42 -1.89
N LEU A 24 19.95 4.98 -2.99
CA LEU A 24 19.27 3.69 -3.02
C LEU A 24 20.29 2.54 -3.08
N PRO A 25 20.36 1.65 -2.06
CA PRO A 25 21.31 0.55 -2.08
C PRO A 25 21.12 -0.34 -3.32
N HIS A 26 22.21 -0.64 -4.02
CA HIS A 26 22.18 -1.40 -5.26
C HIS A 26 21.51 -2.78 -5.11
N ALA A 27 21.83 -3.51 -4.04
CA ALA A 27 21.23 -4.81 -3.76
C ALA A 27 19.71 -4.73 -3.55
N LEU A 28 19.23 -3.66 -2.90
CA LEU A 28 17.81 -3.45 -2.67
C LEU A 28 17.08 -3.09 -3.96
N ARG A 29 17.69 -2.22 -4.78
CA ARG A 29 17.20 -1.91 -6.13
C ARG A 29 17.07 -3.19 -6.99
N ALA A 30 18.10 -4.02 -6.99
CA ALA A 30 18.09 -5.28 -7.75
C ALA A 30 16.93 -6.18 -7.33
N LYS A 31 16.71 -6.40 -6.01
CA LYS A 31 15.58 -7.19 -5.52
C LYS A 31 14.23 -6.69 -6.06
N VAL A 32 14.01 -5.37 -6.06
CA VAL A 32 12.74 -4.80 -6.57
C VAL A 32 12.59 -4.98 -8.07
N LEU A 33 13.66 -4.78 -8.84
CA LEU A 33 13.63 -4.89 -10.30
C LEU A 33 13.51 -6.36 -10.77
N ASP A 34 14.06 -7.29 -9.98
CA ASP A 34 14.01 -8.74 -10.24
C ASP A 34 12.77 -9.39 -9.59
N HIS A 35 11.80 -8.61 -9.12
CA HIS A 35 10.56 -9.08 -8.46
C HIS A 35 10.80 -10.05 -7.28
N LYS A 36 11.95 -9.95 -6.61
CA LYS A 36 12.26 -10.73 -5.41
C LYS A 36 11.53 -10.21 -4.19
N ARG A 37 11.27 -11.07 -3.23
CA ARG A 37 10.63 -10.70 -1.97
C ARG A 37 11.54 -9.81 -1.14
N LEU A 38 10.95 -8.78 -0.55
CA LEU A 38 11.63 -7.92 0.41
C LEU A 38 11.36 -8.43 1.82
N ASN A 39 12.43 -8.58 2.59
CA ASN A 39 12.31 -8.93 4.00
C ASN A 39 12.17 -7.68 4.89
N ARG A 40 12.02 -7.90 6.22
CA ARG A 40 11.89 -6.81 7.20
C ARG A 40 13.04 -5.81 7.14
N ASP A 41 14.27 -6.30 6.99
CA ASP A 41 15.46 -5.44 7.01
C ASP A 41 15.59 -4.60 5.74
N ASP A 42 15.13 -5.13 4.60
CA ASP A 42 15.05 -4.39 3.33
C ASP A 42 14.15 -3.15 3.49
N TYR A 43 12.93 -3.32 4.03
CA TYR A 43 12.01 -2.20 4.28
C TYR A 43 12.55 -1.24 5.34
N ALA A 44 13.07 -1.77 6.47
CA ALA A 44 13.55 -0.95 7.56
C ALA A 44 14.78 -0.11 7.19
N SER A 45 15.71 -0.69 6.40
CA SER A 45 16.90 0.02 5.95
C SER A 45 16.55 1.18 5.02
N TRP A 46 15.65 0.95 4.07
CA TRP A 46 15.21 1.99 3.16
C TRP A 46 14.41 3.09 3.88
N HIS A 47 13.49 2.71 4.75
CA HIS A 47 12.74 3.67 5.56
C HIS A 47 13.67 4.58 6.37
N ARG A 48 14.72 4.01 7.00
CA ARG A 48 15.70 4.77 7.77
C ARG A 48 16.49 5.76 6.90
N ILE A 49 16.90 5.37 5.70
CA ILE A 49 17.58 6.27 4.75
C ILE A 49 16.69 7.46 4.40
N LEU A 50 15.40 7.20 4.12
CA LEU A 50 14.43 8.24 3.83
C LEU A 50 14.12 9.10 5.06
N GLY A 51 13.97 8.48 6.23
CA GLY A 51 13.64 9.13 7.50
C GLY A 51 14.66 10.20 7.90
N GLN A 52 15.96 10.00 7.61
CA GLN A 52 17.02 10.99 7.85
C GLN A 52 16.78 12.33 7.15
N ARG A 53 15.97 12.36 6.09
CA ARG A 53 15.58 13.57 5.34
C ARG A 53 14.11 13.96 5.50
N GLY A 54 13.32 13.21 6.27
CA GLY A 54 11.88 13.37 6.34
C GLY A 54 11.13 12.87 5.10
N TRP A 55 11.80 12.23 4.16
CA TRP A 55 11.24 11.78 2.87
C TRP A 55 10.52 10.43 2.94
N SER A 56 10.58 9.74 4.08
CA SER A 56 9.71 8.58 4.36
C SER A 56 8.23 8.95 4.38
N ALA A 57 7.93 10.22 4.66
CA ALA A 57 6.58 10.74 4.79
C ALA A 57 6.34 11.97 3.88
N PRO A 58 6.32 11.79 2.54
CA PRO A 58 6.29 12.89 1.56
C PRO A 58 5.06 13.79 1.66
N ALA A 59 3.97 13.29 2.26
CA ALA A 59 2.73 14.06 2.44
C ALA A 59 2.64 14.80 3.79
N TRP A 60 3.64 14.66 4.66
CA TRP A 60 3.59 15.30 5.98
C TRP A 60 3.96 16.78 5.91
N PRO A 61 3.29 17.62 6.73
CA PRO A 61 3.68 19.01 6.89
C PRO A 61 5.03 19.13 7.62
N VAL A 62 5.71 20.23 7.38
CA VAL A 62 7.07 20.52 7.94
C VAL A 62 7.08 20.46 9.46
N GLU A 63 6.03 20.89 10.12
CA GLU A 63 5.89 20.91 11.60
C GLU A 63 6.01 19.51 12.24
N TYR A 64 5.75 18.44 11.46
CA TYR A 64 5.89 17.04 11.89
C TYR A 64 7.11 16.36 11.25
N GLY A 65 8.02 17.12 10.65
CA GLY A 65 9.28 16.61 10.08
C GLY A 65 9.17 16.12 8.64
N GLY A 66 8.04 16.31 7.97
CA GLY A 66 7.88 16.04 6.55
C GLY A 66 8.53 17.11 5.67
N PRO A 67 8.69 16.86 4.37
CA PRO A 67 9.31 17.80 3.45
C PRO A 67 8.40 18.98 3.06
N GLY A 68 7.10 18.92 3.37
CA GLY A 68 6.13 19.94 3.00
C GLY A 68 5.85 20.02 1.49
N TRP A 69 6.04 18.92 0.77
CA TRP A 69 5.85 18.87 -0.69
C TRP A 69 4.39 19.05 -1.08
N ASP A 70 4.17 19.79 -2.15
CA ASP A 70 2.87 19.88 -2.79
C ASP A 70 2.48 18.58 -3.53
N ALA A 71 1.29 18.56 -4.13
CA ALA A 71 0.77 17.37 -4.80
C ALA A 71 1.60 17.00 -6.03
N THR A 72 2.12 17.98 -6.79
CA THR A 72 2.96 17.77 -7.97
C THR A 72 4.31 17.17 -7.58
N GLN A 73 4.96 17.73 -6.56
CA GLN A 73 6.23 17.23 -6.03
C GLN A 73 6.11 15.79 -5.51
N ARG A 74 5.01 15.46 -4.78
CA ARG A 74 4.73 14.10 -4.33
C ARG A 74 4.54 13.14 -5.49
N HIS A 75 3.84 13.57 -6.54
CA HIS A 75 3.66 12.76 -7.75
C HIS A 75 5.01 12.49 -8.45
N ILE A 76 5.85 13.51 -8.61
CA ILE A 76 7.21 13.36 -9.16
C ILE A 76 8.04 12.39 -8.31
N TRP A 77 7.98 12.51 -6.98
CA TRP A 77 8.63 11.59 -6.06
C TRP A 77 8.21 10.14 -6.29
N ASP A 78 6.91 9.87 -6.36
CA ASP A 78 6.37 8.53 -6.57
C ASP A 78 6.81 7.95 -7.92
N GLU A 79 6.81 8.76 -8.98
CA GLU A 79 7.28 8.34 -10.31
C GLU A 79 8.78 7.99 -10.31
N GLU A 80 9.63 8.84 -9.72
CA GLU A 80 11.06 8.61 -9.72
C GLU A 80 11.45 7.42 -8.82
N CYS A 81 10.78 7.24 -7.67
CA CYS A 81 10.94 6.04 -6.86
C CYS A 81 10.58 4.76 -7.62
N ALA A 82 9.44 4.76 -8.31
CA ALA A 82 9.01 3.63 -9.11
C ALA A 82 9.98 3.33 -10.26
N ARG A 83 10.43 4.38 -10.99
CA ARG A 83 11.34 4.28 -12.13
C ARG A 83 12.67 3.62 -11.75
N ILE A 84 13.25 4.00 -10.60
CA ILE A 84 14.55 3.47 -10.17
C ILE A 84 14.45 2.08 -9.51
N GLY A 85 13.26 1.63 -9.15
CA GLY A 85 13.06 0.40 -8.40
C GLY A 85 13.27 0.58 -6.89
N ALA A 86 12.92 1.75 -6.34
CA ALA A 86 12.92 1.93 -4.90
C ALA A 86 11.76 1.15 -4.25
N PRO A 87 11.98 0.53 -3.08
CA PRO A 87 10.89 -0.09 -2.32
C PRO A 87 9.83 0.93 -1.93
N THR A 88 8.57 0.53 -1.98
CA THR A 88 7.48 1.35 -1.44
C THR A 88 7.61 1.43 0.09
N VAL A 89 7.54 2.64 0.63
CA VAL A 89 7.44 2.83 2.09
C VAL A 89 6.12 2.24 2.56
N LEU A 90 6.15 1.49 3.67
CA LEU A 90 4.94 0.87 4.21
C LEU A 90 3.96 1.94 4.68
N PRO A 91 2.69 1.89 4.22
CA PRO A 91 1.77 2.99 4.40
C PRO A 91 1.19 3.08 5.82
N PHE A 92 1.23 1.99 6.61
CA PHE A 92 0.50 1.88 7.87
C PHE A 92 0.85 2.97 8.88
N GLY A 93 2.15 3.27 9.06
CA GLY A 93 2.61 4.38 9.89
C GLY A 93 2.37 5.72 9.20
N VAL A 94 3.05 5.93 8.07
CA VAL A 94 3.21 7.26 7.45
C VAL A 94 1.95 7.81 6.78
N SER A 95 1.18 6.97 6.10
CA SER A 95 0.02 7.42 5.29
C SER A 95 -1.33 7.10 5.93
N MET A 96 -1.38 6.20 6.92
CA MET A 96 -2.62 5.76 7.54
C MET A 96 -2.79 6.31 8.96
N VAL A 97 -2.03 5.82 9.95
CA VAL A 97 -2.24 6.22 11.36
C VAL A 97 -1.75 7.63 11.63
N ALA A 98 -0.64 8.09 11.06
CA ALA A 98 -0.10 9.40 11.37
C ALA A 98 -1.04 10.56 11.01
N PRO A 99 -1.70 10.62 9.85
CA PRO A 99 -2.70 11.65 9.57
C PRO A 99 -3.84 11.67 10.59
N VAL A 100 -4.26 10.50 11.09
CA VAL A 100 -5.27 10.40 12.16
C VAL A 100 -4.74 10.97 13.46
N LEU A 101 -3.50 10.63 13.85
CA LEU A 101 -2.85 11.17 15.04
C LEU A 101 -2.65 12.68 14.96
N MET A 102 -2.21 13.21 13.82
CA MET A 102 -2.05 14.65 13.60
C MET A 102 -3.35 15.40 13.82
N LYS A 103 -4.48 14.85 13.37
CA LYS A 103 -5.78 15.51 13.43
C LYS A 103 -6.53 15.26 14.74
N TYR A 104 -6.49 14.05 15.28
CA TYR A 104 -7.36 13.62 16.38
C TYR A 104 -6.58 13.13 17.60
N GLY A 105 -5.30 12.85 17.48
CA GLY A 105 -4.46 12.38 18.58
C GLY A 105 -4.18 13.47 19.60
N SER A 106 -3.97 13.08 20.84
CA SER A 106 -3.49 13.97 21.89
C SER A 106 -2.05 14.45 21.60
N ASP A 107 -1.63 15.56 22.20
CA ASP A 107 -0.25 16.05 22.06
C ASP A 107 0.78 15.02 22.60
N ALA A 108 0.42 14.25 23.61
CA ALA A 108 1.24 13.17 24.11
C ALA A 108 1.42 12.05 23.06
N GLN A 109 0.34 11.64 22.40
CA GLN A 109 0.38 10.66 21.32
C GLN A 109 1.21 11.16 20.12
N LYS A 110 1.00 12.42 19.69
CA LYS A 110 1.79 13.03 18.60
C LYS A 110 3.28 13.02 18.91
N ARG A 111 3.67 13.51 20.10
CA ARG A 111 5.09 13.52 20.53
C ARG A 111 5.70 12.12 20.64
N ARG A 112 4.92 11.13 21.07
CA ARG A 112 5.39 9.75 21.23
C ARG A 112 5.57 9.03 19.90
N TYR A 113 4.59 9.11 19.01
CA TYR A 113 4.51 8.22 17.85
C TYR A 113 5.01 8.83 16.55
N LEU A 114 4.73 10.13 16.26
CA LEU A 114 5.07 10.71 14.96
C LEU A 114 6.58 10.67 14.64
N PRO A 115 7.51 11.01 15.55
CA PRO A 115 8.93 10.91 15.26
C PRO A 115 9.37 9.47 14.95
N ARG A 116 8.81 8.49 15.68
CA ARG A 116 9.16 7.07 15.54
C ARG A 116 8.57 6.43 14.29
N ILE A 117 7.45 6.96 13.79
CA ILE A 117 6.90 6.61 12.48
C ILE A 117 7.78 7.19 11.37
N LEU A 118 8.22 8.45 11.51
CA LEU A 118 9.02 9.14 10.51
C LEU A 118 10.39 8.49 10.30
N ASP A 119 11.09 8.13 11.39
CA ASP A 119 12.43 7.52 11.35
C ASP A 119 12.40 6.00 11.13
N GLY A 120 11.20 5.38 11.16
CA GLY A 120 11.02 3.94 10.97
C GLY A 120 11.40 3.09 12.18
N SER A 121 11.52 3.67 13.38
CA SER A 121 11.81 2.92 14.61
C SER A 121 10.60 2.18 15.17
N ASP A 122 9.37 2.57 14.79
CA ASP A 122 8.14 1.82 15.07
C ASP A 122 7.53 1.28 13.77
N TRP A 123 7.36 -0.03 13.71
CA TRP A 123 6.63 -0.68 12.64
C TRP A 123 5.15 -0.80 13.00
N TRP A 124 4.26 -0.29 12.14
CA TRP A 124 2.81 -0.27 12.36
C TRP A 124 2.08 -1.27 11.48
N CYS A 125 1.00 -1.84 12.01
CA CYS A 125 0.04 -2.63 11.23
C CYS A 125 -1.40 -2.16 11.50
N GLN A 126 -2.33 -2.61 10.64
CA GLN A 126 -3.74 -2.26 10.68
C GLN A 126 -4.58 -3.41 11.23
N GLY A 127 -5.36 -3.15 12.27
CA GLY A 127 -6.32 -4.08 12.86
C GLY A 127 -7.76 -3.68 12.52
N TYR A 128 -8.18 -3.84 11.26
CA TYR A 128 -9.53 -3.46 10.81
C TYR A 128 -10.42 -4.69 10.57
N SER A 129 -10.14 -5.43 9.50
CA SER A 129 -10.97 -6.56 9.07
C SER A 129 -11.03 -7.69 10.08
N GLU A 130 -12.17 -8.37 10.14
CA GLU A 130 -12.40 -9.58 10.90
C GLU A 130 -12.93 -10.68 9.98
N PRO A 131 -12.94 -11.97 10.36
CA PRO A 131 -13.44 -13.04 9.50
C PRO A 131 -14.85 -12.79 8.97
N GLY A 132 -15.71 -12.10 9.75
CA GLY A 132 -17.09 -11.74 9.35
C GLY A 132 -17.28 -10.29 8.93
N SER A 133 -16.24 -9.45 8.87
CA SER A 133 -16.32 -7.98 8.69
C SER A 133 -15.19 -7.46 7.82
N GLY A 134 -15.33 -7.58 6.50
CA GLY A 134 -14.45 -6.99 5.51
C GLY A 134 -15.08 -5.76 4.87
N SER A 135 -15.85 -5.93 3.79
CA SER A 135 -16.58 -4.83 3.13
C SER A 135 -17.61 -4.15 4.04
N ASP A 136 -18.33 -4.90 4.88
CA ASP A 136 -19.14 -4.35 5.98
C ASP A 136 -18.30 -4.20 7.25
N LEU A 137 -17.28 -3.36 7.18
CA LEU A 137 -16.34 -3.14 8.30
C LEU A 137 -17.05 -2.65 9.56
N ALA A 138 -18.15 -1.90 9.43
CA ALA A 138 -18.90 -1.41 10.56
C ALA A 138 -19.56 -2.53 11.41
N SER A 139 -19.63 -3.75 10.89
CA SER A 139 -20.12 -4.94 11.62
C SER A 139 -19.10 -5.63 12.50
N LEU A 140 -17.89 -5.04 12.67
CA LEU A 140 -16.81 -5.58 13.50
C LEU A 140 -17.27 -5.90 14.94
N ARG A 141 -16.67 -6.95 15.53
CA ARG A 141 -17.07 -7.53 16.83
C ARG A 141 -15.96 -7.58 17.86
N THR A 142 -14.69 -7.36 17.49
CA THR A 142 -13.60 -7.25 18.45
C THR A 142 -13.98 -6.20 19.49
N ARG A 143 -14.25 -6.62 20.74
CA ARG A 143 -14.75 -5.74 21.79
C ARG A 143 -13.61 -5.15 22.61
N ALA A 144 -13.84 -4.00 23.19
CA ALA A 144 -12.98 -3.36 24.16
C ALA A 144 -13.85 -2.83 25.31
N GLU A 145 -13.68 -3.42 26.48
CA GLU A 145 -14.43 -3.07 27.69
C GLU A 145 -13.54 -2.21 28.60
N ARG A 146 -14.06 -1.07 29.06
CA ARG A 146 -13.29 -0.14 29.90
C ARG A 146 -13.26 -0.60 31.34
N HIS A 147 -12.06 -0.75 31.91
CA HIS A 147 -11.81 -1.10 33.30
C HIS A 147 -10.87 -0.07 33.94
N GLY A 148 -11.43 1.01 34.48
CA GLY A 148 -10.65 2.06 35.13
C GLY A 148 -9.69 2.76 34.14
N ASP A 149 -8.40 2.46 34.24
CA ASP A 149 -7.30 3.09 33.49
C ASP A 149 -6.93 2.35 32.21
N HIS A 150 -7.63 1.26 31.84
CA HIS A 150 -7.36 0.49 30.64
C HIS A 150 -8.63 -0.08 30.00
N TYR A 151 -8.50 -0.50 28.74
CA TYR A 151 -9.47 -1.35 28.03
C TYR A 151 -9.00 -2.80 28.08
N VAL A 152 -9.91 -3.74 28.22
CA VAL A 152 -9.69 -5.18 28.02
C VAL A 152 -10.23 -5.52 26.63
N VAL A 153 -9.33 -5.90 25.72
CA VAL A 153 -9.66 -6.19 24.32
C VAL A 153 -9.72 -7.70 24.10
N ASN A 154 -10.84 -8.14 23.49
CA ASN A 154 -11.09 -9.53 23.13
C ASN A 154 -11.66 -9.63 21.71
N GLY A 155 -11.12 -10.54 20.90
CA GLY A 155 -11.58 -10.76 19.54
C GLY A 155 -10.49 -11.22 18.58
N GLN A 156 -10.74 -11.00 17.29
CA GLN A 156 -9.85 -11.44 16.23
C GLN A 156 -9.83 -10.44 15.08
N LYS A 157 -8.63 -10.15 14.56
CA LYS A 157 -8.44 -9.45 13.29
C LYS A 157 -7.86 -10.40 12.24
N THR A 158 -8.15 -10.13 10.97
CA THR A 158 -7.65 -10.94 9.85
C THR A 158 -7.10 -10.05 8.74
N TRP A 159 -6.29 -10.63 7.86
CA TRP A 159 -5.62 -9.94 6.76
C TRP A 159 -4.71 -8.81 7.21
N THR A 160 -4.14 -8.94 8.42
CA THR A 160 -3.22 -7.94 8.98
C THR A 160 -1.86 -8.03 8.28
N THR A 161 -1.62 -7.14 7.34
CA THR A 161 -0.40 -7.12 6.52
C THR A 161 0.82 -6.82 7.38
N LEU A 162 1.84 -7.69 7.29
CA LEU A 162 3.13 -7.63 7.98
C LEU A 162 2.99 -7.47 9.51
N GLY A 163 1.87 -7.94 10.08
CA GLY A 163 1.61 -7.91 11.52
C GLY A 163 2.63 -8.68 12.35
N GLN A 164 3.30 -9.69 11.77
CA GLN A 164 4.39 -10.45 12.40
C GLN A 164 5.63 -9.59 12.71
N HIS A 165 5.77 -8.44 12.07
CA HIS A 165 6.88 -7.51 12.26
C HIS A 165 6.50 -6.27 13.05
N ALA A 166 5.21 -6.07 13.32
CA ALA A 166 4.70 -4.83 13.88
C ALA A 166 5.04 -4.66 15.37
N ASP A 167 5.45 -3.44 15.72
CA ASP A 167 5.58 -2.99 17.10
C ASP A 167 4.23 -2.47 17.62
N MET A 168 3.47 -1.79 16.75
CA MET A 168 2.21 -1.14 17.08
C MET A 168 1.12 -1.49 16.08
N MET A 169 -0.12 -1.57 16.56
CA MET A 169 -1.32 -1.70 15.74
C MET A 169 -2.27 -0.53 15.98
N PHE A 170 -2.81 0.05 14.92
CA PHE A 170 -4.01 0.86 15.03
C PHE A 170 -5.24 -0.01 14.75
N CYS A 171 -6.13 -0.08 15.73
CA CYS A 171 -7.20 -1.06 15.77
C CYS A 171 -8.58 -0.43 15.94
N LEU A 172 -9.55 -0.87 15.14
CA LEU A 172 -10.97 -0.57 15.37
C LEU A 172 -11.56 -1.63 16.28
N VAL A 173 -12.21 -1.18 17.37
CA VAL A 173 -12.82 -2.04 18.36
C VAL A 173 -14.24 -1.60 18.66
N ARG A 174 -15.09 -2.54 19.12
CA ARG A 174 -16.44 -2.30 19.59
C ARG A 174 -16.42 -1.93 21.07
N THR A 175 -16.67 -0.66 21.39
CA THR A 175 -16.76 -0.16 22.78
C THR A 175 -18.20 -0.03 23.26
N ASP A 176 -19.17 0.18 22.35
CA ASP A 176 -20.60 0.15 22.68
C ASP A 176 -21.33 -0.82 21.73
N PRO A 177 -21.68 -2.05 22.20
CA PRO A 177 -22.39 -3.03 21.40
C PRO A 177 -23.89 -2.71 21.23
N ALA A 178 -24.46 -1.80 22.05
CA ALA A 178 -25.87 -1.42 21.96
C ALA A 178 -26.13 -0.27 20.96
N ALA A 179 -25.09 0.47 20.60
CA ALA A 179 -25.18 1.55 19.62
C ALA A 179 -25.37 1.03 18.19
N LYS A 180 -25.76 1.93 17.28
CA LYS A 180 -25.75 1.62 15.83
C LYS A 180 -24.34 1.22 15.40
N LYS A 181 -24.25 0.38 14.34
CA LYS A 181 -22.99 -0.20 13.87
C LYS A 181 -21.82 0.80 13.80
N GLN A 182 -22.05 2.01 13.30
CA GLN A 182 -21.03 3.04 13.10
C GLN A 182 -20.77 3.89 14.36
N GLU A 183 -21.64 3.87 15.36
CA GLU A 183 -21.61 4.78 16.52
C GLU A 183 -20.91 4.16 17.75
N GLY A 184 -20.75 2.86 17.81
CA GLY A 184 -20.14 2.14 18.96
C GLY A 184 -18.73 1.64 18.68
N ILE A 185 -17.97 2.28 17.78
CA ILE A 185 -16.61 1.89 17.40
C ILE A 185 -15.62 2.93 17.92
N SER A 186 -14.54 2.46 18.53
CA SER A 186 -13.40 3.28 18.97
C SER A 186 -12.12 2.90 18.23
N PHE A 187 -11.13 3.80 18.28
CA PHE A 187 -9.85 3.66 17.60
C PHE A 187 -8.75 3.58 18.66
N LEU A 188 -8.15 2.39 18.83
CA LEU A 188 -7.10 2.13 19.83
C LEU A 188 -5.73 1.94 19.18
N LEU A 189 -4.69 2.39 19.88
CA LEU A 189 -3.29 2.11 19.55
C LEU A 189 -2.84 0.96 20.47
N ILE A 190 -2.50 -0.19 19.90
CA ILE A 190 -2.17 -1.40 20.66
C ILE A 190 -0.69 -1.73 20.45
N ASP A 191 0.05 -1.88 21.55
CA ASP A 191 1.40 -2.44 21.53
C ASP A 191 1.32 -3.94 21.25
N MET A 192 1.91 -4.39 20.14
CA MET A 192 1.85 -5.78 19.68
C MET A 192 2.59 -6.76 20.58
N LYS A 193 3.38 -6.26 21.55
CA LYS A 193 4.07 -7.06 22.55
C LYS A 193 3.24 -7.27 23.83
N THR A 194 2.02 -6.70 23.88
CA THR A 194 1.13 -6.86 25.05
C THR A 194 0.74 -8.33 25.21
N PRO A 195 0.82 -8.88 26.45
CA PRO A 195 0.37 -10.25 26.72
C PRO A 195 -1.09 -10.47 26.29
N GLY A 196 -1.39 -11.66 25.74
CA GLY A 196 -2.70 -12.03 25.23
C GLY A 196 -2.85 -11.79 23.72
N ILE A 197 -1.84 -11.24 23.04
CA ILE A 197 -1.82 -11.11 21.58
C ILE A 197 -1.13 -12.34 20.97
N THR A 198 -1.83 -12.99 20.04
CA THR A 198 -1.27 -14.07 19.21
C THR A 198 -1.38 -13.72 17.74
N VAL A 199 -0.25 -13.73 17.04
CA VAL A 199 -0.17 -13.50 15.58
C VAL A 199 0.03 -14.83 14.88
N ARG A 200 -0.86 -15.19 13.94
CA ARG A 200 -0.77 -16.42 13.15
C ARG A 200 -0.65 -16.10 11.67
N PRO A 201 0.25 -16.79 10.94
CA PRO A 201 0.42 -16.58 9.51
C PRO A 201 -0.80 -17.04 8.72
N ILE A 202 -1.11 -16.28 7.67
CA ILE A 202 -1.95 -16.74 6.56
C ILE A 202 -1.01 -16.82 5.36
N ILE A 203 -0.77 -18.04 4.89
CA ILE A 203 0.03 -18.26 3.69
C ILE A 203 -0.88 -18.03 2.47
N THR A 204 -0.51 -17.07 1.64
CA THR A 204 -1.29 -16.69 0.47
C THR A 204 -0.98 -17.60 -0.74
N LEU A 205 -1.75 -17.45 -1.84
CA LEU A 205 -1.64 -18.33 -3.02
C LEU A 205 -0.25 -18.25 -3.69
N ASP A 206 0.48 -17.18 -3.48
CA ASP A 206 1.86 -16.99 -3.92
C ASP A 206 2.91 -17.56 -2.94
N GLU A 207 2.47 -18.38 -1.98
CA GLU A 207 3.30 -18.98 -0.92
C GLU A 207 4.05 -17.96 -0.05
N ASP A 208 3.53 -16.72 0.07
CA ASP A 208 4.10 -15.70 0.93
C ASP A 208 3.38 -15.58 2.28
N HIS A 209 4.14 -15.24 3.31
CA HIS A 209 3.63 -14.85 4.62
C HIS A 209 3.53 -13.32 4.71
N GLU A 210 2.62 -12.73 3.95
CA GLU A 210 2.41 -11.27 3.97
C GLU A 210 1.33 -10.85 4.97
N VAL A 211 0.32 -11.68 5.18
CA VAL A 211 -0.85 -11.34 6.00
C VAL A 211 -1.05 -12.31 7.17
N ASN A 212 -1.76 -11.84 8.19
CA ASN A 212 -1.91 -12.56 9.44
C ASN A 212 -3.34 -12.54 9.96
N GLU A 213 -3.68 -13.53 10.80
CA GLU A 213 -4.70 -13.44 11.81
C GLU A 213 -4.07 -12.94 13.12
N VAL A 214 -4.77 -12.06 13.83
CA VAL A 214 -4.34 -11.54 15.14
C VAL A 214 -5.45 -11.77 16.16
N PHE A 215 -5.17 -12.53 17.18
CA PHE A 215 -6.09 -12.86 18.26
C PHE A 215 -5.78 -12.02 19.49
N PHE A 216 -6.84 -11.59 20.19
CA PHE A 216 -6.76 -10.84 21.42
C PHE A 216 -7.52 -11.60 22.52
N GLU A 217 -6.83 -11.97 23.58
CA GLU A 217 -7.35 -12.68 24.76
C GLU A 217 -7.01 -11.86 26.00
N ASP A 218 -8.00 -11.14 26.54
CA ASP A 218 -7.88 -10.26 27.71
C ASP A 218 -6.72 -9.24 27.61
N VAL A 219 -6.50 -8.70 26.42
CA VAL A 219 -5.40 -7.76 26.13
C VAL A 219 -5.68 -6.41 26.78
N LYS A 220 -4.79 -5.98 27.67
CA LYS A 220 -4.91 -4.71 28.39
C LYS A 220 -4.29 -3.58 27.59
N VAL A 221 -5.11 -2.63 27.18
CA VAL A 221 -4.69 -1.43 26.43
C VAL A 221 -4.92 -0.19 27.30
N PRO A 222 -3.89 0.60 27.61
CA PRO A 222 -4.03 1.81 28.43
C PRO A 222 -5.02 2.80 27.82
N ILE A 223 -5.76 3.53 28.67
CA ILE A 223 -6.78 4.48 28.23
C ILE A 223 -6.19 5.63 27.40
N GLU A 224 -4.96 6.02 27.66
CA GLU A 224 -4.24 7.05 26.87
C GLU A 224 -3.94 6.62 25.44
N ASN A 225 -4.10 5.34 25.10
CA ASN A 225 -3.99 4.81 23.76
C ASN A 225 -5.30 4.90 22.94
N LEU A 226 -6.38 5.43 23.52
CA LEU A 226 -7.56 5.83 22.76
C LEU A 226 -7.23 7.07 21.93
N VAL A 227 -7.49 7.01 20.63
CA VAL A 227 -7.35 8.19 19.75
C VAL A 227 -8.66 8.97 19.73
N GLY A 228 -8.59 10.26 20.07
CA GLY A 228 -9.75 11.14 20.14
C GLY A 228 -10.77 10.68 21.19
N ASP A 229 -12.05 10.68 20.81
CA ASP A 229 -13.17 10.34 21.69
C ASP A 229 -13.60 8.88 21.53
N GLU A 230 -14.04 8.26 22.62
CA GLU A 230 -14.67 6.95 22.62
C GLU A 230 -15.92 6.94 21.72
N ASN A 231 -16.15 5.85 21.02
CA ASN A 231 -17.26 5.65 20.07
C ASN A 231 -17.23 6.57 18.80
N ARG A 232 -16.09 7.22 18.54
CA ARG A 232 -15.88 8.05 17.33
C ARG A 232 -14.94 7.42 16.31
N GLY A 233 -14.48 6.21 16.55
CA GLY A 233 -13.51 5.49 15.71
C GLY A 233 -13.93 5.34 14.25
N TRP A 234 -15.23 5.24 13.95
CA TRP A 234 -15.74 5.21 12.57
C TRP A 234 -15.44 6.51 11.80
N THR A 235 -15.53 7.65 12.46
CA THR A 235 -15.17 8.95 11.87
C THR A 235 -13.68 9.00 11.54
N TYR A 236 -12.84 8.50 12.43
CA TYR A 236 -11.40 8.44 12.24
C TYR A 236 -11.00 7.46 11.14
N ALA A 237 -11.67 6.30 11.09
CA ALA A 237 -11.48 5.34 10.00
C ALA A 237 -11.86 5.91 8.63
N LYS A 238 -12.99 6.62 8.52
CA LYS A 238 -13.37 7.30 7.26
C LYS A 238 -12.35 8.36 6.83
N TYR A 239 -11.82 9.11 7.78
CA TYR A 239 -10.76 10.09 7.52
C TYR A 239 -9.50 9.41 6.96
N LEU A 240 -9.03 8.34 7.61
CA LEU A 240 -7.89 7.53 7.16
C LEU A 240 -8.09 7.01 5.73
N LEU A 241 -9.22 6.34 5.48
CA LEU A 241 -9.55 5.74 4.18
C LEU A 241 -9.65 6.78 3.05
N GLY A 242 -9.94 8.05 3.38
CA GLY A 242 -9.94 9.16 2.43
C GLY A 242 -8.54 9.51 1.92
N HIS A 243 -7.50 9.33 2.74
CA HIS A 243 -6.10 9.63 2.40
C HIS A 243 -5.39 8.49 1.66
N GLU A 244 -5.86 7.25 1.80
CA GLU A 244 -5.24 6.06 1.20
C GLU A 244 -5.40 6.00 -0.33
N ARG A 245 -6.47 6.56 -0.88
CA ARG A 245 -6.94 6.26 -2.24
C ARG A 245 -6.08 6.80 -3.37
N THR A 246 -5.35 7.89 -3.17
CA THR A 246 -4.57 8.53 -4.25
C THR A 246 -3.32 7.72 -4.64
N GLY A 247 -2.71 6.99 -3.70
CA GLY A 247 -1.54 6.15 -3.95
C GLY A 247 -1.85 4.78 -4.60
N ILE A 248 -3.10 4.32 -4.59
CA ILE A 248 -3.47 2.96 -5.03
C ILE A 248 -3.35 2.77 -6.55
N ALA A 249 -3.47 3.84 -7.35
CA ALA A 249 -3.35 3.77 -8.80
C ALA A 249 -1.99 3.23 -9.28
N ARG A 250 -0.90 3.49 -8.53
CA ARG A 250 0.46 2.98 -8.76
C ARG A 250 0.94 3.13 -10.20
N VAL A 251 0.65 4.28 -10.84
CA VAL A 251 0.97 4.53 -12.26
C VAL A 251 2.46 4.37 -12.53
N GLY A 252 3.33 4.96 -11.71
CA GLY A 252 4.78 4.84 -11.88
C GLY A 252 5.27 3.38 -11.87
N ASN A 253 4.76 2.55 -10.92
CA ASN A 253 5.06 1.12 -10.89
C ASN A 253 4.54 0.43 -12.17
N SER A 254 3.30 0.71 -12.58
CA SER A 254 2.72 0.11 -13.78
C SER A 254 3.51 0.48 -15.06
N LYS A 255 4.05 1.70 -15.16
CA LYS A 255 4.96 2.11 -16.25
C LYS A 255 6.26 1.29 -16.26
N ARG A 256 6.85 1.06 -15.08
CA ARG A 256 8.03 0.21 -14.95
C ARG A 256 7.74 -1.24 -15.37
N GLU A 257 6.63 -1.80 -14.88
CA GLU A 257 6.23 -3.16 -15.20
C GLU A 257 5.89 -3.33 -16.69
N LEU A 258 5.30 -2.31 -17.33
CA LEU A 258 5.08 -2.32 -18.77
C LEU A 258 6.41 -2.33 -19.56
N ALA A 259 7.42 -1.60 -19.10
CA ALA A 259 8.75 -1.63 -19.72
C ALA A 259 9.40 -3.02 -19.55
N PHE A 260 9.26 -3.65 -18.39
CA PHE A 260 9.68 -5.02 -18.16
C PHE A 260 8.97 -6.00 -19.10
N LEU A 261 7.63 -5.95 -19.17
CA LEU A 261 6.82 -6.77 -20.09
C LEU A 261 7.29 -6.67 -21.54
N LYS A 262 7.54 -5.45 -22.02
CA LYS A 262 8.01 -5.19 -23.40
C LYS A 262 9.40 -5.81 -23.63
N ARG A 263 10.32 -5.68 -22.66
CA ARG A 263 11.65 -6.28 -22.71
C ARG A 263 11.54 -7.79 -22.85
N VAL A 264 10.79 -8.44 -21.95
CA VAL A 264 10.55 -9.87 -21.97
C VAL A 264 9.93 -10.32 -23.32
N ALA A 265 8.92 -9.61 -23.80
CA ALA A 265 8.25 -9.94 -25.06
C ALA A 265 9.13 -9.72 -26.33
N LEU A 266 10.19 -8.92 -26.22
CA LEU A 266 11.22 -8.81 -27.27
C LEU A 266 12.19 -9.98 -27.24
N ASP A 267 12.50 -10.52 -26.06
CA ASP A 267 13.42 -11.63 -25.88
C ASP A 267 12.74 -12.99 -26.17
N GLN A 268 11.49 -13.16 -25.75
CA GLN A 268 10.71 -14.38 -26.02
C GLN A 268 10.39 -14.53 -27.52
N ARG A 269 10.34 -15.76 -28.00
CA ARG A 269 10.18 -16.10 -29.42
C ARG A 269 8.90 -16.89 -29.70
N LYS A 270 8.16 -16.47 -30.72
CA LYS A 270 7.03 -17.19 -31.29
C LYS A 270 7.27 -17.37 -32.79
N ASN A 271 7.38 -18.61 -33.28
CA ASN A 271 7.66 -18.90 -34.68
C ASN A 271 8.96 -18.22 -35.21
N GLY A 272 10.01 -18.16 -34.37
CA GLY A 272 11.31 -17.55 -34.70
C GLY A 272 11.37 -16.01 -34.65
N LYS A 273 10.25 -15.34 -34.39
CA LYS A 273 10.19 -13.87 -34.26
C LYS A 273 9.98 -13.47 -32.79
N PRO A 274 10.36 -12.24 -32.38
CA PRO A 274 9.97 -11.72 -31.07
C PRO A 274 8.47 -11.85 -30.83
N LEU A 275 8.07 -12.23 -29.61
CA LEU A 275 6.65 -12.33 -29.24
C LEU A 275 5.91 -11.01 -29.45
N LEU A 276 6.56 -9.87 -29.21
CA LEU A 276 5.99 -8.55 -29.43
C LEU A 276 5.66 -8.28 -30.92
N ALA A 277 6.22 -9.06 -31.86
CA ALA A 277 5.87 -8.99 -33.29
C ALA A 277 4.64 -9.86 -33.64
N ASP A 278 4.12 -10.68 -32.71
CA ASP A 278 2.85 -11.39 -32.90
C ASP A 278 1.70 -10.38 -32.79
N PRO A 279 0.85 -10.23 -33.82
CA PRO A 279 -0.16 -9.16 -33.85
C PRO A 279 -1.22 -9.31 -32.73
N VAL A 280 -1.49 -10.54 -32.28
CA VAL A 280 -2.47 -10.77 -31.21
C VAL A 280 -1.89 -10.33 -29.87
N PHE A 281 -0.65 -10.70 -29.57
CA PHE A 281 0.01 -10.29 -28.34
C PHE A 281 0.28 -8.78 -28.32
N ALA A 282 0.77 -8.23 -29.43
CA ALA A 282 1.00 -6.78 -29.59
C ALA A 282 -0.29 -5.96 -29.36
N ALA A 283 -1.44 -6.44 -29.85
CA ALA A 283 -2.71 -5.77 -29.63
C ALA A 283 -3.11 -5.75 -28.14
N LYS A 284 -2.84 -6.82 -27.38
CA LYS A 284 -3.08 -6.86 -25.92
C LYS A 284 -2.19 -5.85 -25.17
N VAL A 285 -0.90 -5.79 -25.53
CA VAL A 285 0.03 -4.81 -24.95
C VAL A 285 -0.42 -3.38 -25.28
N ALA A 286 -0.81 -3.10 -26.53
CA ALA A 286 -1.30 -1.80 -26.94
C ALA A 286 -2.58 -1.38 -26.18
N ALA A 287 -3.52 -2.31 -25.97
CA ALA A 287 -4.73 -2.05 -25.18
C ALA A 287 -4.38 -1.69 -23.73
N LEU A 288 -3.44 -2.40 -23.11
CA LEU A 288 -2.93 -2.09 -21.78
C LEU A 288 -2.26 -0.71 -21.71
N GLU A 289 -1.47 -0.34 -22.73
CA GLU A 289 -0.85 0.99 -22.81
C GLU A 289 -1.89 2.11 -22.84
N VAL A 290 -2.94 1.94 -23.64
CA VAL A 290 -4.05 2.92 -23.73
C VAL A 290 -4.73 3.09 -22.36
N GLU A 291 -5.02 1.99 -21.66
CA GLU A 291 -5.61 2.04 -20.31
C GLU A 291 -4.67 2.74 -19.32
N LEU A 292 -3.37 2.44 -19.37
CA LEU A 292 -2.39 3.07 -18.49
C LEU A 292 -2.22 4.57 -18.77
N MET A 293 -2.20 4.99 -20.04
CA MET A 293 -2.17 6.40 -20.41
C MET A 293 -3.41 7.15 -19.93
N ALA A 294 -4.60 6.56 -20.07
CA ALA A 294 -5.84 7.15 -19.59
C ALA A 294 -5.83 7.28 -18.06
N LEU A 295 -5.29 6.26 -17.36
CA LEU A 295 -5.14 6.28 -15.91
C LEU A 295 -4.15 7.37 -15.47
N GLU A 296 -3.01 7.52 -16.14
CA GLU A 296 -2.01 8.55 -15.86
C GLU A 296 -2.59 9.97 -15.98
N VAL A 297 -3.27 10.26 -17.10
CA VAL A 297 -3.95 11.55 -17.28
C VAL A 297 -4.99 11.81 -16.19
N THR A 298 -5.69 10.77 -15.74
CA THR A 298 -6.68 10.90 -14.66
C THR A 298 -6.00 11.19 -13.31
N VAL A 299 -4.85 10.57 -13.01
CA VAL A 299 -4.04 10.89 -11.82
C VAL A 299 -3.56 12.34 -11.86
N LEU A 300 -3.00 12.80 -12.98
CA LEU A 300 -2.54 14.19 -13.16
C LEU A 300 -3.67 15.20 -12.94
N ARG A 301 -4.90 14.87 -13.38
CA ARG A 301 -6.08 15.71 -13.12
C ARG A 301 -6.42 15.80 -11.63
N VAL A 302 -6.31 14.69 -10.90
CA VAL A 302 -6.54 14.68 -9.44
C VAL A 302 -5.44 15.46 -8.73
N VAL A 303 -4.18 15.28 -9.09
CA VAL A 303 -3.03 16.03 -8.57
C VAL A 303 -3.22 17.54 -8.79
N SER A 304 -3.58 17.96 -9.99
CA SER A 304 -3.84 19.37 -10.32
C SER A 304 -4.99 19.99 -9.49
N ARG A 305 -6.02 19.20 -9.15
CA ARG A 305 -7.10 19.65 -8.26
C ARG A 305 -6.62 19.81 -6.83
N GLU A 306 -5.83 18.86 -6.31
CA GLU A 306 -5.27 18.93 -4.96
C GLU A 306 -4.35 20.14 -4.80
N THR A 307 -3.49 20.41 -5.79
CA THR A 307 -2.64 21.62 -5.82
C THR A 307 -3.46 22.90 -5.80
N SER A 308 -4.67 22.87 -6.37
CA SER A 308 -5.63 24.00 -6.31
C SER A 308 -6.41 24.07 -4.98
N GLY A 309 -6.07 23.27 -3.96
CA GLY A 309 -6.74 23.26 -2.64
C GLY A 309 -8.09 22.56 -2.61
N LYS A 310 -8.46 21.84 -3.68
CA LYS A 310 -9.68 21.02 -3.74
C LYS A 310 -9.31 19.58 -3.39
N GLY A 311 -9.85 19.05 -2.31
CA GLY A 311 -9.62 17.66 -1.90
C GLY A 311 -10.01 16.64 -2.98
N PRO A 312 -9.56 15.37 -2.85
CA PRO A 312 -9.89 14.30 -3.78
C PRO A 312 -11.40 14.09 -3.85
N GLY A 313 -11.92 14.02 -5.05
CA GLY A 313 -13.34 13.76 -5.32
C GLY A 313 -13.62 12.25 -5.48
N PRO A 314 -14.81 11.90 -5.99
CA PRO A 314 -15.17 10.51 -6.29
C PRO A 314 -14.27 9.84 -7.33
N GLU A 315 -13.47 10.63 -8.06
CA GLU A 315 -12.43 10.14 -8.98
C GLU A 315 -11.40 9.24 -8.28
N ALA A 316 -11.13 9.45 -6.99
CA ALA A 316 -10.25 8.57 -6.22
C ALA A 316 -10.72 7.11 -6.22
N SER A 317 -12.04 6.86 -6.19
CA SER A 317 -12.60 5.51 -6.34
C SER A 317 -12.39 4.94 -7.75
N MET A 318 -12.47 5.76 -8.79
CA MET A 318 -12.16 5.36 -10.17
C MET A 318 -10.69 5.01 -10.35
N LEU A 319 -9.78 5.80 -9.75
CA LEU A 319 -8.34 5.52 -9.77
C LEU A 319 -8.02 4.16 -9.13
N LYS A 320 -8.69 3.80 -8.02
CA LYS A 320 -8.53 2.49 -7.40
C LYS A 320 -9.00 1.36 -8.31
N ILE A 321 -10.18 1.48 -8.92
CA ILE A 321 -10.72 0.44 -9.82
C ILE A 321 -9.77 0.25 -11.01
N LYS A 322 -9.50 1.32 -11.75
CA LYS A 322 -8.68 1.24 -12.97
C LYS A 322 -7.23 0.89 -12.70
N GLY A 323 -6.65 1.43 -11.61
CA GLY A 323 -5.29 1.08 -11.22
C GLY A 323 -5.12 -0.41 -10.92
N THR A 324 -6.08 -1.02 -10.21
CA THR A 324 -6.03 -2.46 -9.91
C THR A 324 -6.29 -3.33 -11.13
N GLU A 325 -7.17 -2.92 -12.05
CA GLU A 325 -7.38 -3.59 -13.34
C GLU A 325 -6.10 -3.59 -14.19
N VAL A 326 -5.44 -2.43 -14.34
CA VAL A 326 -4.16 -2.31 -15.07
C VAL A 326 -3.08 -3.20 -14.45
N GLN A 327 -2.93 -3.20 -13.11
CA GLN A 327 -1.97 -4.07 -12.40
C GLN A 327 -2.24 -5.55 -12.65
N GLN A 328 -3.49 -5.97 -12.67
CA GLN A 328 -3.87 -7.36 -12.97
C GLN A 328 -3.59 -7.73 -14.43
N MET A 329 -3.90 -6.85 -15.37
CA MET A 329 -3.59 -7.07 -16.80
C MET A 329 -2.09 -7.17 -17.05
N LEU A 330 -1.28 -6.32 -16.40
CA LEU A 330 0.18 -6.37 -16.48
C LEU A 330 0.72 -7.73 -16.07
N THR A 331 0.36 -8.20 -14.87
CA THR A 331 0.85 -9.48 -14.36
C THR A 331 0.37 -10.67 -15.18
N GLU A 332 -0.85 -10.60 -15.74
CA GLU A 332 -1.37 -11.62 -16.66
C GLU A 332 -0.58 -11.68 -17.97
N LEU A 333 -0.30 -10.53 -18.58
CA LEU A 333 0.47 -10.47 -19.83
C LEU A 333 1.94 -10.85 -19.63
N MET A 334 2.55 -10.54 -18.48
CA MET A 334 3.89 -11.03 -18.13
C MET A 334 3.91 -12.55 -18.05
N PHE A 335 2.93 -13.15 -17.37
CA PHE A 335 2.80 -14.59 -17.25
C PHE A 335 2.57 -15.23 -18.62
N GLU A 336 1.70 -14.67 -19.47
CA GLU A 336 1.46 -15.12 -20.84
C GLU A 336 2.74 -15.02 -21.70
N ALA A 337 3.52 -13.95 -21.56
CA ALA A 337 4.73 -13.74 -22.36
C ALA A 337 5.79 -14.81 -22.14
N ILE A 338 5.99 -15.24 -20.89
CA ILE A 338 6.95 -16.29 -20.53
C ILE A 338 6.36 -17.69 -20.79
N GLY A 339 5.03 -17.84 -20.69
CA GLY A 339 4.34 -19.12 -20.90
C GLY A 339 4.69 -20.16 -19.82
N PRO A 340 4.90 -21.44 -20.19
CA PRO A 340 5.10 -22.53 -19.21
C PRO A 340 6.28 -22.34 -18.26
N LEU A 341 7.30 -21.58 -18.63
CA LEU A 341 8.46 -21.31 -17.77
C LEU A 341 8.11 -20.43 -16.56
N ALA A 342 7.01 -19.69 -16.61
CA ALA A 342 6.53 -18.90 -15.48
C ALA A 342 5.76 -19.71 -14.43
N ALA A 343 5.35 -20.96 -14.74
CA ALA A 343 4.49 -21.74 -13.85
C ALA A 343 5.18 -22.30 -12.58
N PRO A 344 6.48 -22.67 -12.57
CA PRO A 344 7.13 -23.18 -11.37
C PRO A 344 7.25 -22.11 -10.28
N PHE A 345 7.02 -22.52 -9.01
CA PHE A 345 7.31 -21.72 -7.84
C PHE A 345 8.72 -22.03 -7.32
N ASP A 346 9.60 -21.05 -7.25
CA ASP A 346 10.95 -21.16 -6.68
C ASP A 346 11.10 -20.21 -5.49
N VAL A 347 10.45 -20.57 -4.38
CA VAL A 347 10.48 -19.75 -3.14
C VAL A 347 11.90 -19.44 -2.68
N PRO A 348 12.87 -20.38 -2.64
CA PRO A 348 14.24 -20.06 -2.28
C PRO A 348 14.90 -18.99 -3.16
N PHE A 349 14.56 -18.94 -4.46
CA PHE A 349 15.02 -17.89 -5.36
C PHE A 349 14.35 -16.55 -5.05
N LEU A 350 13.02 -16.54 -4.83
CA LEU A 350 12.25 -15.35 -4.49
C LEU A 350 12.74 -14.69 -3.19
N GLU A 351 13.13 -15.49 -2.20
CA GLU A 351 13.64 -15.03 -0.90
C GLU A 351 15.15 -14.69 -0.93
N GLY A 352 15.83 -14.90 -2.06
CA GLY A 352 17.25 -14.61 -2.20
C GLY A 352 18.17 -15.66 -1.55
N ALA A 353 17.64 -16.82 -1.17
CA ALA A 353 18.43 -17.95 -0.67
C ALA A 353 19.18 -18.70 -1.80
N ARG A 354 18.84 -18.37 -3.05
CA ARG A 354 19.47 -18.90 -4.26
C ARG A 354 19.71 -17.78 -5.26
N GLU A 355 20.87 -17.78 -5.92
CA GLU A 355 21.25 -16.75 -6.89
C GLU A 355 20.48 -16.90 -8.22
N HIS A 356 20.36 -18.14 -8.71
CA HIS A 356 19.67 -18.45 -9.96
C HIS A 356 18.48 -19.39 -9.75
N SER A 357 17.45 -19.21 -10.55
CA SER A 357 16.26 -20.05 -10.56
C SER A 357 16.55 -21.46 -11.05
N VAL A 358 15.86 -22.45 -10.46
CA VAL A 358 15.88 -23.85 -10.96
C VAL A 358 15.21 -24.01 -12.32
N ALA A 359 14.35 -23.07 -12.72
CA ALA A 359 13.71 -23.05 -14.04
C ALA A 359 14.67 -22.62 -15.16
N GLY A 360 15.86 -22.10 -14.81
CA GLY A 360 16.86 -21.63 -15.78
C GLY A 360 16.55 -20.29 -16.43
N ASP A 361 15.52 -19.62 -15.99
CA ASP A 361 15.13 -18.27 -16.42
C ASP A 361 14.74 -17.45 -15.19
N ASP A 362 15.61 -16.50 -14.82
CA ASP A 362 15.46 -15.69 -13.61
C ASP A 362 14.35 -14.62 -13.77
N ASP A 363 14.04 -14.18 -14.99
CA ASP A 363 12.91 -13.29 -15.27
C ASP A 363 11.57 -14.04 -15.14
N ALA A 364 11.56 -15.35 -15.44
CA ALA A 364 10.34 -16.17 -15.40
C ALA A 364 9.94 -16.56 -13.96
N ALA A 365 10.93 -16.87 -13.13
CA ALA A 365 10.73 -17.49 -11.83
C ALA A 365 9.80 -16.72 -10.87
N PRO A 366 9.80 -15.38 -10.79
CA PRO A 366 8.91 -14.66 -9.88
C PRO A 366 7.49 -14.47 -10.40
N LEU A 367 7.23 -14.72 -11.71
CA LEU A 367 6.01 -14.23 -12.35
C LEU A 367 4.75 -14.98 -11.92
N ALA A 368 4.83 -16.27 -11.59
CA ALA A 368 3.67 -16.99 -11.04
C ALA A 368 3.25 -16.41 -9.69
N ALA A 369 4.20 -16.25 -8.77
CA ALA A 369 3.95 -15.67 -7.46
C ALA A 369 3.41 -14.23 -7.61
N TYR A 370 4.03 -13.42 -8.48
CA TYR A 370 3.62 -12.05 -8.75
C TYR A 370 2.19 -11.98 -9.32
N TYR A 371 1.84 -12.84 -10.29
CA TYR A 371 0.48 -12.94 -10.83
C TYR A 371 -0.53 -13.27 -9.73
N PHE A 372 -0.28 -14.29 -8.91
CA PHE A 372 -1.20 -14.70 -7.86
C PHE A 372 -1.34 -13.64 -6.76
N ASN A 373 -0.24 -13.01 -6.34
CA ASN A 373 -0.28 -11.95 -5.35
C ASN A 373 -1.18 -10.79 -5.79
N PHE A 374 -1.12 -10.40 -7.07
CA PHE A 374 -1.89 -9.27 -7.59
C PHE A 374 -3.39 -9.54 -7.79
N ARG A 375 -3.87 -10.79 -7.68
CA ARG A 375 -5.33 -11.08 -7.74
C ARG A 375 -6.10 -10.41 -6.59
N LYS A 376 -5.47 -10.19 -5.43
CA LYS A 376 -6.08 -9.52 -4.27
C LYS A 376 -6.23 -8.00 -4.42
N THR A 377 -5.58 -7.35 -5.40
CA THR A 377 -5.57 -5.88 -5.53
C THR A 377 -6.97 -5.30 -5.75
N SER A 378 -7.86 -6.02 -6.41
CA SER A 378 -9.27 -5.62 -6.58
C SER A 378 -10.13 -5.79 -5.32
N ILE A 379 -9.60 -6.43 -4.26
CA ILE A 379 -10.32 -6.76 -3.03
C ILE A 379 -9.95 -5.83 -1.88
N TYR A 380 -8.66 -5.65 -1.58
CA TYR A 380 -8.21 -4.81 -0.47
C TYR A 380 -8.39 -3.31 -0.75
N GLY A 381 -8.30 -2.47 0.30
CA GLY A 381 -8.50 -1.01 0.17
C GLY A 381 -9.92 -0.63 -0.24
N GLY A 382 -10.91 -1.47 0.12
CA GLY A 382 -12.29 -1.46 -0.39
C GLY A 382 -12.38 -2.11 -1.76
N SER A 383 -13.19 -3.18 -1.88
CA SER A 383 -13.30 -3.92 -3.13
C SER A 383 -13.77 -3.02 -4.29
N ASN A 384 -13.49 -3.44 -5.53
CA ASN A 384 -13.93 -2.67 -6.70
C ASN A 384 -15.44 -2.47 -6.74
N GLU A 385 -16.24 -3.40 -6.17
CA GLU A 385 -17.69 -3.28 -6.01
C GLU A 385 -18.05 -2.17 -5.02
N ILE A 386 -17.35 -2.10 -3.87
CA ILE A 386 -17.55 -1.01 -2.90
C ILE A 386 -17.16 0.35 -3.52
N GLN A 387 -16.08 0.41 -4.30
CA GLN A 387 -15.70 1.64 -4.99
C GLN A 387 -16.75 2.07 -6.03
N LYS A 388 -17.34 1.13 -6.77
CA LYS A 388 -18.46 1.40 -7.69
C LYS A 388 -19.70 1.92 -6.95
N ASN A 389 -20.03 1.33 -5.78
CA ASN A 389 -21.13 1.81 -4.94
C ASN A 389 -20.88 3.25 -4.44
N ILE A 390 -19.65 3.58 -4.03
CA ILE A 390 -19.29 4.94 -3.62
C ILE A 390 -19.49 5.93 -4.77
N ILE A 391 -19.06 5.57 -6.00
CA ILE A 391 -19.27 6.40 -7.19
C ILE A 391 -20.78 6.58 -7.46
N ALA A 392 -21.54 5.50 -7.43
CA ALA A 392 -23.00 5.55 -7.63
C ALA A 392 -23.69 6.48 -6.63
N GLN A 393 -23.36 6.37 -5.36
CA GLN A 393 -23.94 7.22 -4.31
C GLN A 393 -23.53 8.69 -4.44
N MET A 394 -22.24 8.96 -4.69
CA MET A 394 -21.71 10.34 -4.70
C MET A 394 -22.00 11.11 -5.98
N ILE A 395 -22.10 10.43 -7.13
CA ILE A 395 -22.29 11.06 -8.45
C ILE A 395 -23.72 10.94 -8.93
N LEU A 396 -24.33 9.75 -8.79
CA LEU A 396 -25.64 9.46 -9.35
C LEU A 396 -26.78 9.63 -8.31
N GLY A 397 -26.45 9.72 -7.02
CA GLY A 397 -27.43 9.85 -5.95
C GLY A 397 -28.27 8.56 -5.73
N LEU A 398 -27.74 7.41 -6.12
CA LEU A 398 -28.40 6.10 -6.02
C LEU A 398 -28.16 5.43 -4.66
#